data_91319ff6a7333ca79c1ee740e339f50e
#
_entry.id   91319ff6a7333ca79c1ee740e339f50e
#
_cell.length_a   1.000
_cell.length_b   1.000
_cell.length_c   1.000
_cell.angle_alpha   90.00
_cell.angle_beta   90.00
_cell.angle_gamma   90.00
#
_symmetry.space_group_name_H-M   'P 1'
#
loop_
_entity.id
_entity.type
_entity.pdbx_description
1 polymer ?
#
loop_
_entity_poly.entity_id
_entity_poly.type
_entity_poly.pdbx_seq_one_letter_code
_entity_poly.pdbx_strand_id
1 'polypeptide(L)'
;MTLIPYINPLSDESLKIVSQNSNLNETFEYNNGLVDTINRSSNQNLESSHVPISIGDLAIKRINWYIERKNNKNYKLSDYSYLFNKDILKFDVIAFHMLAQAVATKFNISSRETKLFIESEGSLILDRLNRLLTNERQDMVDSILKQLSITQGSRWTILKDIIDNRNLSLTNLCINNGEIILSKEDFLNAYNDKFHNRRPESMYDMLVGENLKEQIVSNMIMLNTENYIKMIKEKSSFVNIHSNIEKLGSDVEKTISEEMTKYSTFYANANNFKIGKLIREAFPPCIYNTVNGVSSGGRNDAIVLLLTSFVSYARLYPGIFASEGGVKVSDIDKNLVITENEILPLIYEAADNCTPPLFEDQPQEKINIISKLGFGMHDIPDLNHEGETKWYTPMSCEKIKMHLPQLCKADKDCKKINNPLSCYGIKKNRLIREGKIKEEEKKN
;
A
#
# COMPACT_ATOMS: atom_id res chain seq x y z
N MET A 1 3.39 -22.10 25.76
CA MET A 1 3.84 -21.72 24.41
C MET A 1 4.05 -20.23 24.43
N THR A 2 5.20 -19.71 24.02
CA THR A 2 5.44 -18.27 23.98
C THR A 2 4.53 -17.65 22.91
N LEU A 3 3.99 -16.44 23.17
CA LEU A 3 3.13 -15.76 22.21
C LEU A 3 3.92 -14.98 21.15
N ILE A 4 5.25 -15.07 21.17
CA ILE A 4 6.12 -14.39 20.20
C ILE A 4 5.74 -14.72 18.75
N PRO A 5 5.50 -16.01 18.36
CA PRO A 5 5.08 -16.35 17.00
C PRO A 5 3.76 -15.71 16.56
N TYR A 6 2.91 -15.32 17.50
CA TYR A 6 1.65 -14.65 17.20
C TYR A 6 1.85 -13.24 16.64
N ILE A 7 2.95 -12.58 17.02
CA ILE A 7 3.31 -11.24 16.57
C ILE A 7 4.43 -11.29 15.53
N ASN A 8 5.47 -12.11 15.77
CA ASN A 8 6.61 -12.26 14.87
C ASN A 8 6.63 -13.66 14.24
N PRO A 9 6.02 -13.81 13.04
CA PRO A 9 5.97 -15.12 12.36
C PRO A 9 7.33 -15.58 11.81
N LEU A 10 8.37 -14.75 11.90
CA LEU A 10 9.75 -15.07 11.51
C LEU A 10 10.65 -15.38 12.70
N SER A 11 10.11 -15.50 13.92
CA SER A 11 10.86 -15.88 15.12
C SER A 11 11.36 -17.34 15.03
N ASP A 12 12.40 -17.66 15.82
CA ASP A 12 12.93 -19.02 15.91
C ASP A 12 11.87 -20.04 16.33
N GLU A 13 10.95 -19.62 17.21
CA GLU A 13 9.82 -20.44 17.64
C GLU A 13 8.85 -20.72 16.49
N SER A 14 8.63 -19.75 15.63
CA SER A 14 7.81 -19.91 14.42
C SER A 14 8.44 -20.89 13.44
N LEU A 15 9.74 -20.79 13.21
CA LEU A 15 10.47 -21.73 12.36
C LEU A 15 10.42 -23.16 12.87
N LYS A 16 10.44 -23.37 14.19
CA LYS A 16 10.22 -24.70 14.80
C LYS A 16 8.82 -25.24 14.52
N ILE A 17 7.78 -24.39 14.60
CA ILE A 17 6.41 -24.80 14.27
C ILE A 17 6.34 -25.26 12.80
N VAL A 18 6.93 -24.50 11.88
CA VAL A 18 6.92 -24.83 10.44
C VAL A 18 7.68 -26.13 10.17
N SER A 19 8.87 -26.32 10.76
CA SER A 19 9.70 -27.51 10.55
C SER A 19 9.01 -28.80 11.03
N GLN A 20 8.19 -28.71 12.05
CA GLN A 20 7.41 -29.84 12.59
C GLN A 20 6.14 -30.15 11.78
N ASN A 21 5.75 -29.30 10.84
CA ASN A 21 4.50 -29.40 10.07
C ASN A 21 4.76 -29.17 8.58
N SER A 22 5.72 -29.87 8.00
CA SER A 22 6.22 -29.65 6.64
C SER A 22 5.42 -30.35 5.53
N ASN A 23 4.34 -31.07 5.85
CA ASN A 23 3.53 -31.74 4.84
C ASN A 23 2.59 -30.74 4.11
N LEU A 24 3.04 -30.22 2.97
CA LEU A 24 2.31 -29.26 2.17
C LEU A 24 1.00 -29.80 1.58
N ASN A 25 0.84 -31.11 1.41
CA ASN A 25 -0.40 -31.67 0.90
C ASN A 25 -1.52 -31.53 1.94
N GLU A 26 -1.24 -31.85 3.20
CA GLU A 26 -2.23 -31.74 4.28
C GLU A 26 -2.66 -30.29 4.55
N THR A 27 -1.85 -29.30 4.19
CA THR A 27 -2.16 -27.88 4.46
C THR A 27 -3.28 -27.32 3.56
N PHE A 28 -3.57 -27.98 2.43
CA PHE A 28 -4.65 -27.59 1.52
C PHE A 28 -5.91 -28.47 1.66
N GLU A 29 -5.84 -29.53 2.45
CA GLU A 29 -6.98 -30.37 2.77
C GLU A 29 -7.80 -29.76 3.91
N TYR A 30 -9.04 -30.25 4.06
CA TYR A 30 -9.91 -29.85 5.16
C TYR A 30 -9.25 -30.15 6.52
N ASN A 31 -9.11 -29.14 7.35
CA ASN A 31 -8.42 -29.24 8.63
C ASN A 31 -9.38 -29.16 9.81
N ASN A 32 -9.79 -30.33 10.32
CA ASN A 32 -10.69 -30.43 11.48
C ASN A 32 -10.17 -29.63 12.68
N GLY A 33 -8.85 -29.69 12.96
CA GLY A 33 -8.26 -29.00 14.11
C GLY A 33 -8.36 -27.48 14.03
N LEU A 34 -8.17 -26.91 12.84
CA LEU A 34 -8.37 -25.49 12.59
C LEU A 34 -9.83 -25.08 12.77
N VAL A 35 -10.74 -25.79 12.09
CA VAL A 35 -12.17 -25.49 12.12
C VAL A 35 -12.75 -25.63 13.52
N ASP A 36 -12.40 -26.69 14.24
CA ASP A 36 -12.83 -26.91 15.64
C ASP A 36 -12.31 -25.81 16.57
N THR A 37 -11.06 -25.38 16.38
CA THR A 37 -10.46 -24.31 17.20
C THR A 37 -11.19 -22.98 16.96
N ILE A 38 -11.50 -22.66 15.72
CA ILE A 38 -12.24 -21.45 15.37
C ILE A 38 -13.66 -21.51 15.94
N ASN A 39 -14.37 -22.62 15.78
CA ASN A 39 -15.73 -22.77 16.25
C ASN A 39 -15.86 -22.73 17.79
N ARG A 40 -14.88 -23.26 18.53
CA ARG A 40 -14.85 -23.19 20.00
C ARG A 40 -14.67 -21.77 20.53
N SER A 41 -13.90 -20.95 19.81
CA SER A 41 -13.58 -19.57 20.23
C SER A 41 -14.59 -18.54 19.74
N SER A 42 -15.42 -18.91 18.75
CA SER A 42 -16.46 -18.01 18.21
C SER A 42 -17.74 -18.19 19.00
N ASN A 43 -18.00 -17.29 19.94
CA ASN A 43 -19.31 -17.20 20.62
C ASN A 43 -20.42 -16.70 19.70
N GLN A 44 -20.15 -16.48 18.42
CA GLN A 44 -21.06 -15.96 17.41
C GLN A 44 -21.10 -16.94 16.24
N ASN A 45 -22.30 -17.18 15.69
CA ASN A 45 -22.49 -17.91 14.44
C ASN A 45 -21.79 -17.14 13.30
N LEU A 46 -20.50 -17.44 13.08
CA LEU A 46 -19.81 -17.03 11.87
C LEU A 46 -20.54 -17.68 10.70
N GLU A 47 -20.92 -16.89 9.70
CA GLU A 47 -21.41 -17.47 8.45
C GLU A 47 -20.36 -18.46 7.93
N SER A 48 -20.79 -19.66 7.57
CA SER A 48 -19.89 -20.75 7.14
C SER A 48 -18.95 -20.35 5.98
N SER A 49 -19.31 -19.34 5.20
CA SER A 49 -18.52 -18.79 4.10
C SER A 49 -17.26 -18.02 4.54
N HIS A 50 -17.20 -17.54 5.78
CA HIS A 50 -16.06 -16.77 6.31
C HIS A 50 -15.07 -17.63 7.09
N VAL A 51 -15.45 -18.83 7.52
CA VAL A 51 -14.57 -19.72 8.28
C VAL A 51 -13.57 -20.40 7.33
N PRO A 52 -12.24 -20.28 7.55
CA PRO A 52 -11.27 -20.99 6.75
C PRO A 52 -11.36 -22.51 7.04
N ILE A 53 -11.41 -23.29 5.97
CA ILE A 53 -11.53 -24.75 6.05
C ILE A 53 -10.19 -25.49 5.99
N SER A 54 -9.15 -24.78 5.52
CA SER A 54 -7.78 -25.29 5.42
C SER A 54 -6.77 -24.20 5.76
N ILE A 55 -5.52 -24.59 5.94
CA ILE A 55 -4.43 -23.61 6.19
C ILE A 55 -4.20 -22.76 4.93
N GLY A 56 -4.33 -23.32 3.74
CA GLY A 56 -4.27 -22.57 2.48
C GLY A 56 -5.38 -21.51 2.37
N ASP A 57 -6.60 -21.87 2.78
CA ASP A 57 -7.71 -20.92 2.83
C ASP A 57 -7.46 -19.84 3.91
N LEU A 58 -6.93 -20.19 5.08
CA LEU A 58 -6.52 -19.22 6.10
C LEU A 58 -5.49 -18.21 5.55
N ALA A 59 -4.55 -18.66 4.71
CA ALA A 59 -3.56 -17.79 4.07
C ALA A 59 -4.24 -16.75 3.15
N ILE A 60 -5.22 -17.15 2.35
CA ILE A 60 -6.02 -16.22 1.52
C ILE A 60 -6.85 -15.26 2.37
N LYS A 61 -7.48 -15.75 3.44
CA LYS A 61 -8.30 -14.92 4.35
C LYS A 61 -7.49 -13.82 5.05
N ARG A 62 -6.18 -14.01 5.30
CA ARG A 62 -5.31 -12.96 5.85
C ARG A 62 -5.24 -11.75 4.91
N ILE A 63 -5.08 -11.98 3.60
CA ILE A 63 -5.07 -10.92 2.59
C ILE A 63 -6.45 -10.29 2.45
N ASN A 64 -7.51 -11.11 2.38
CA ASN A 64 -8.88 -10.62 2.27
C ASN A 64 -9.26 -9.70 3.42
N TRP A 65 -8.91 -10.09 4.66
CA TRP A 65 -9.12 -9.25 5.84
C TRP A 65 -8.56 -7.83 5.64
N TYR A 66 -7.33 -7.75 5.17
CA TYR A 66 -6.65 -6.46 4.98
C TYR A 66 -7.33 -5.61 3.90
N ILE A 67 -7.62 -6.24 2.76
CA ILE A 67 -8.27 -5.56 1.63
C ILE A 67 -9.66 -5.07 2.03
N GLU A 68 -10.48 -5.91 2.66
CA GLU A 68 -11.83 -5.52 3.09
C GLU A 68 -11.81 -4.45 4.16
N ARG A 69 -10.92 -4.56 5.14
CA ARG A 69 -10.77 -3.54 6.19
C ARG A 69 -10.49 -2.14 5.61
N LYS A 70 -9.64 -2.07 4.59
CA LYS A 70 -9.32 -0.79 3.95
C LYS A 70 -10.45 -0.23 3.09
N ASN A 71 -11.25 -1.09 2.50
CA ASN A 71 -12.06 -0.74 1.34
C ASN A 71 -13.54 -0.89 1.53
N ASN A 72 -13.97 -1.68 2.51
CA ASN A 72 -15.38 -2.00 2.70
C ASN A 72 -15.97 -1.18 3.85
N LYS A 73 -16.87 -0.26 3.54
CA LYS A 73 -17.63 0.48 4.56
C LYS A 73 -18.50 -0.43 5.45
N ASN A 74 -18.81 -1.62 4.96
CA ASN A 74 -19.58 -2.65 5.67
C ASN A 74 -18.67 -3.72 6.30
N TYR A 75 -17.35 -3.50 6.36
CA TYR A 75 -16.42 -4.41 7.01
C TYR A 75 -16.86 -4.71 8.44
N LYS A 76 -16.97 -5.98 8.76
CA LYS A 76 -17.29 -6.46 10.10
C LYS A 76 -16.09 -7.26 10.62
N LEU A 77 -15.53 -6.78 11.72
CA LEU A 77 -14.42 -7.46 12.36
C LEU A 77 -14.80 -8.89 12.83
N SER A 78 -16.08 -9.13 13.14
CA SER A 78 -16.61 -10.46 13.49
C SER A 78 -16.25 -11.53 12.47
N ASP A 79 -16.24 -11.19 11.17
CA ASP A 79 -16.03 -12.13 10.07
C ASP A 79 -14.61 -12.66 10.00
N TYR A 80 -13.66 -11.95 10.65
CA TYR A 80 -12.24 -12.27 10.72
C TYR A 80 -11.73 -12.42 12.16
N SER A 81 -12.62 -12.58 13.14
CA SER A 81 -12.27 -12.63 14.58
C SER A 81 -11.24 -13.73 14.91
N TYR A 82 -11.24 -14.81 14.16
CA TYR A 82 -10.29 -15.93 14.32
C TYR A 82 -8.83 -15.50 14.09
N LEU A 83 -8.54 -14.49 13.23
CA LEU A 83 -7.17 -13.98 13.03
C LEU A 83 -6.57 -13.37 14.30
N PHE A 84 -7.42 -13.04 15.26
CA PHE A 84 -7.06 -12.45 16.56
C PHE A 84 -7.18 -13.45 17.70
N ASN A 85 -7.39 -14.73 17.40
CA ASN A 85 -7.43 -15.80 18.37
C ASN A 85 -6.04 -16.46 18.52
N LYS A 86 -5.49 -16.44 19.73
CA LYS A 86 -4.18 -17.04 20.04
C LYS A 86 -4.17 -18.57 19.83
N ASP A 87 -5.32 -19.22 19.89
CA ASP A 87 -5.42 -20.68 19.78
C ASP A 87 -5.15 -21.19 18.34
N ILE A 88 -5.34 -20.34 17.32
CA ILE A 88 -5.00 -20.71 15.92
C ILE A 88 -3.51 -20.49 15.59
N LEU A 89 -2.70 -20.05 16.52
CA LEU A 89 -1.31 -19.63 16.31
C LEU A 89 -0.50 -20.60 15.45
N LYS A 90 -0.61 -21.90 15.71
CA LYS A 90 0.10 -22.93 14.94
C LYS A 90 -0.26 -22.87 13.45
N PHE A 91 -1.54 -22.81 13.14
CA PHE A 91 -2.06 -22.79 11.78
C PHE A 91 -1.74 -21.46 11.09
N ASP A 92 -1.82 -20.37 11.84
CA ASP A 92 -1.57 -19.01 11.36
C ASP A 92 -0.10 -18.80 10.95
N VAL A 93 0.85 -19.33 11.74
CA VAL A 93 2.28 -19.31 11.40
C VAL A 93 2.56 -20.10 10.11
N ILE A 94 1.97 -21.29 9.97
CA ILE A 94 2.13 -22.09 8.75
C ILE A 94 1.52 -21.34 7.55
N ALA A 95 0.33 -20.76 7.71
CA ALA A 95 -0.34 -19.97 6.67
C ALA A 95 0.52 -18.79 6.21
N PHE A 96 1.16 -18.07 7.14
CA PHE A 96 2.10 -16.99 6.80
C PHE A 96 3.26 -17.49 5.94
N HIS A 97 3.93 -18.58 6.34
CA HIS A 97 5.07 -19.09 5.58
C HIS A 97 4.70 -19.63 4.20
N MET A 98 3.55 -20.26 4.07
CA MET A 98 3.01 -20.69 2.77
C MET A 98 2.70 -19.50 1.87
N LEU A 99 2.07 -18.46 2.43
CA LEU A 99 1.73 -17.25 1.72
C LEU A 99 3.00 -16.50 1.27
N ALA A 100 4.02 -16.40 2.14
CA ALA A 100 5.30 -15.79 1.80
C ALA A 100 6.00 -16.54 0.64
N GLN A 101 5.96 -17.88 0.65
CA GLN A 101 6.49 -18.69 -0.45
C GLN A 101 5.70 -18.48 -1.75
N ALA A 102 4.38 -18.48 -1.69
CA ALA A 102 3.52 -18.26 -2.85
C ALA A 102 3.75 -16.88 -3.46
N VAL A 103 3.85 -15.84 -2.63
CA VAL A 103 4.13 -14.48 -3.08
C VAL A 103 5.53 -14.37 -3.69
N ALA A 104 6.56 -14.93 -3.03
CA ALA A 104 7.94 -14.88 -3.50
C ALA A 104 8.13 -15.57 -4.86
N THR A 105 7.45 -16.69 -5.08
CA THR A 105 7.59 -17.49 -6.31
C THR A 105 6.78 -16.92 -7.47
N LYS A 106 5.61 -16.36 -7.20
CA LYS A 106 4.68 -15.88 -8.24
C LYS A 106 4.96 -14.43 -8.65
N PHE A 107 5.33 -13.54 -7.73
CA PHE A 107 5.38 -12.10 -7.98
C PHE A 107 6.79 -11.52 -7.90
N ASN A 108 6.98 -10.33 -8.46
CA ASN A 108 8.20 -9.56 -8.26
C ASN A 108 8.18 -8.88 -6.88
N ILE A 109 9.37 -8.63 -6.33
CA ILE A 109 9.51 -8.00 -4.99
C ILE A 109 8.89 -6.60 -4.96
N SER A 110 9.05 -5.84 -6.03
CA SER A 110 8.46 -4.51 -6.20
C SER A 110 6.98 -4.55 -6.57
N SER A 111 6.42 -5.73 -6.85
CA SER A 111 5.03 -5.85 -7.26
C SER A 111 4.07 -5.39 -6.16
N ARG A 112 2.91 -4.99 -6.60
CA ARG A 112 1.83 -4.57 -5.73
C ARG A 112 1.34 -5.69 -4.81
N GLU A 113 1.26 -6.90 -5.31
CA GLU A 113 0.84 -8.08 -4.57
C GLU A 113 1.79 -8.35 -3.40
N THR A 114 3.10 -8.24 -3.65
CA THR A 114 4.13 -8.37 -2.61
C THR A 114 4.03 -7.27 -1.56
N LYS A 115 3.88 -6.02 -2.00
CA LYS A 115 3.71 -4.87 -1.09
C LYS A 115 2.45 -5.02 -0.24
N LEU A 116 1.34 -5.41 -0.86
CA LEU A 116 0.06 -5.62 -0.17
C LEU A 116 0.19 -6.71 0.90
N PHE A 117 0.87 -7.82 0.59
CA PHE A 117 1.13 -8.85 1.59
C PHE A 117 1.95 -8.30 2.76
N ILE A 118 3.06 -7.60 2.51
CA ILE A 118 3.90 -7.02 3.57
C ILE A 118 3.10 -6.02 4.43
N GLU A 119 2.30 -5.18 3.84
CA GLU A 119 1.45 -4.21 4.55
C GLU A 119 0.33 -4.89 5.36
N SER A 120 -0.24 -5.97 4.83
CA SER A 120 -1.24 -6.75 5.56
C SER A 120 -0.65 -7.34 6.84
N GLU A 121 0.58 -7.82 6.79
CA GLU A 121 1.28 -8.35 7.96
C GLU A 121 1.54 -7.25 9.00
N GLY A 122 2.05 -6.09 8.59
CA GLY A 122 2.26 -4.95 9.49
C GLY A 122 0.97 -4.51 10.18
N SER A 123 -0.13 -4.45 9.44
CA SER A 123 -1.44 -4.10 10.00
C SER A 123 -1.96 -5.14 10.98
N LEU A 124 -1.78 -6.43 10.66
CA LEU A 124 -2.20 -7.53 11.53
C LEU A 124 -1.42 -7.54 12.84
N ILE A 125 -0.12 -7.28 12.78
CA ILE A 125 0.76 -7.18 13.95
C ILE A 125 0.28 -6.07 14.90
N LEU A 126 0.05 -4.86 14.37
CA LEU A 126 -0.42 -3.74 15.18
C LEU A 126 -1.79 -4.02 15.80
N ASP A 127 -2.73 -4.59 15.06
CA ASP A 127 -4.04 -4.95 15.59
C ASP A 127 -3.97 -6.05 16.65
N ARG A 128 -3.08 -7.01 16.51
CA ARG A 128 -2.83 -8.05 17.50
C ARG A 128 -2.23 -7.47 18.78
N LEU A 129 -1.24 -6.59 18.66
CA LEU A 129 -0.65 -5.89 19.82
C LEU A 129 -1.71 -5.07 20.56
N ASN A 130 -2.54 -4.31 19.83
CA ASN A 130 -3.59 -3.48 20.41
C ASN A 130 -4.68 -4.28 21.17
N ARG A 131 -4.76 -5.60 20.96
CA ARG A 131 -5.72 -6.49 21.65
C ARG A 131 -5.15 -7.17 22.88
N LEU A 132 -3.84 -7.08 23.08
CA LEU A 132 -3.21 -7.58 24.31
C LEU A 132 -3.51 -6.65 25.48
N LEU A 133 -3.53 -7.20 26.70
CA LEU A 133 -3.56 -6.39 27.91
C LEU A 133 -2.27 -5.54 27.97
N THR A 134 -2.35 -4.36 28.57
CA THR A 134 -1.24 -3.39 28.56
C THR A 134 0.09 -3.99 29.02
N ASN A 135 0.12 -4.72 30.12
CA ASN A 135 1.35 -5.36 30.61
C ASN A 135 1.84 -6.45 29.65
N GLU A 136 0.94 -7.31 29.16
CA GLU A 136 1.26 -8.38 28.21
C GLU A 136 1.81 -7.80 26.91
N ARG A 137 1.26 -6.67 26.46
CA ARG A 137 1.68 -5.94 25.27
C ARG A 137 3.09 -5.36 25.43
N GLN A 138 3.35 -4.69 26.55
CA GLN A 138 4.67 -4.12 26.84
C GLN A 138 5.74 -5.21 26.88
N ASP A 139 5.52 -6.28 27.64
CA ASP A 139 6.44 -7.42 27.75
C ASP A 139 6.70 -8.05 26.37
N MET A 140 5.66 -8.17 25.56
CA MET A 140 5.75 -8.72 24.21
C MET A 140 6.60 -7.83 23.31
N VAL A 141 6.33 -6.53 23.27
CA VAL A 141 7.05 -5.54 22.46
C VAL A 141 8.53 -5.51 22.86
N ASP A 142 8.83 -5.45 24.14
CA ASP A 142 10.21 -5.42 24.64
C ASP A 142 10.95 -6.74 24.33
N SER A 143 10.27 -7.88 24.42
CA SER A 143 10.82 -9.19 24.04
C SER A 143 11.16 -9.25 22.55
N ILE A 144 10.30 -8.73 21.68
CA ILE A 144 10.53 -8.72 20.24
C ILE A 144 11.64 -7.72 19.87
N LEU A 145 11.66 -6.52 20.45
CA LEU A 145 12.76 -5.57 20.26
C LEU A 145 14.11 -6.21 20.59
N LYS A 146 14.19 -6.96 21.70
CA LYS A 146 15.40 -7.72 22.09
C LYS A 146 15.78 -8.76 21.03
N GLN A 147 14.80 -9.54 20.51
CA GLN A 147 15.08 -10.50 19.43
C GLN A 147 15.56 -9.81 18.14
N LEU A 148 15.08 -8.60 17.87
CA LEU A 148 15.51 -7.78 16.74
C LEU A 148 16.83 -7.05 17.00
N SER A 149 17.51 -7.33 18.11
CA SER A 149 18.75 -6.67 18.54
C SER A 149 18.63 -5.16 18.76
N ILE A 150 17.41 -4.70 19.06
CA ILE A 150 17.12 -3.30 19.39
C ILE A 150 17.00 -3.22 20.92
N THR A 151 18.10 -2.82 21.56
CA THR A 151 18.22 -2.74 23.03
C THR A 151 18.67 -1.34 23.44
N GLN A 152 18.74 -1.11 24.73
CA GLN A 152 19.34 0.10 25.28
C GLN A 152 20.74 0.32 24.70
N GLY A 153 21.07 1.55 24.30
CA GLY A 153 22.36 1.88 23.67
C GLY A 153 22.42 1.56 22.16
N SER A 154 21.36 1.03 21.57
CA SER A 154 21.33 0.79 20.12
C SER A 154 21.40 2.11 19.35
N ARG A 155 22.27 2.18 18.34
CA ARG A 155 22.38 3.34 17.46
C ARG A 155 21.16 3.45 16.56
N TRP A 156 20.70 4.68 16.28
CA TRP A 156 19.56 4.93 15.40
C TRP A 156 19.74 4.34 13.98
N THR A 157 20.98 4.15 13.54
CA THR A 157 21.31 3.57 12.23
C THR A 157 20.80 2.14 12.04
N ILE A 158 20.48 1.42 13.12
CA ILE A 158 19.86 0.09 13.04
C ILE A 158 18.43 0.17 12.43
N LEU A 159 17.81 1.35 12.53
CA LEU A 159 16.47 1.61 11.99
C LEU A 159 16.51 2.31 10.61
N LYS A 160 17.71 2.51 10.01
CA LYS A 160 17.87 3.27 8.77
C LYS A 160 16.90 2.80 7.68
N ASP A 161 16.85 1.51 7.41
CA ASP A 161 16.05 0.95 6.32
C ASP A 161 14.53 1.13 6.52
N ILE A 162 14.05 1.21 7.76
CA ILE A 162 12.64 1.49 8.04
C ILE A 162 12.33 2.99 8.08
N ILE A 163 13.31 3.85 8.38
CA ILE A 163 13.16 5.30 8.33
C ILE A 163 13.07 5.77 6.88
N ASP A 164 13.93 5.29 5.99
CA ASP A 164 13.99 5.73 4.60
C ASP A 164 12.81 5.20 3.76
N ASN A 165 12.33 3.99 4.07
CA ASN A 165 11.40 3.24 3.21
C ASN A 165 9.99 3.04 3.78
N ARG A 166 9.72 3.44 5.04
CA ARG A 166 8.44 3.20 5.72
C ARG A 166 7.96 4.42 6.49
N ASN A 167 6.77 4.33 7.08
CA ASN A 167 6.10 5.45 7.75
C ASN A 167 6.73 5.89 9.09
N LEU A 168 8.01 5.62 9.29
CA LEU A 168 8.77 6.09 10.45
C LEU A 168 9.72 7.20 10.00
N SER A 169 9.57 8.39 10.57
CA SER A 169 10.47 9.52 10.32
C SER A 169 11.53 9.60 11.39
N LEU A 170 12.72 10.07 11.04
CA LEU A 170 13.79 10.38 12.01
C LEU A 170 13.31 11.37 13.10
N THR A 171 12.39 12.26 12.76
CA THR A 171 11.78 13.21 13.70
C THR A 171 10.86 12.57 14.73
N ASN A 172 10.43 11.33 14.52
CA ASN A 172 9.64 10.56 15.49
C ASN A 172 10.51 9.89 16.56
N LEU A 173 11.84 9.84 16.35
CA LEU A 173 12.75 9.16 17.27
C LEU A 173 13.29 10.13 18.32
N CYS A 174 13.34 9.67 19.56
CA CYS A 174 14.12 10.31 20.61
C CYS A 174 15.55 9.77 20.53
N ILE A 175 16.53 10.65 20.24
CA ILE A 175 17.93 10.26 20.04
C ILE A 175 18.82 11.11 20.96
N ASN A 176 19.73 10.45 21.67
CA ASN A 176 20.77 11.10 22.45
C ASN A 176 22.14 10.50 22.08
N ASN A 177 23.11 11.34 21.71
CA ASN A 177 24.44 10.90 21.28
C ASN A 177 24.46 9.81 20.19
N GLY A 178 23.45 9.80 19.32
CA GLY A 178 23.29 8.80 18.26
C GLY A 178 22.63 7.49 18.69
N GLU A 179 22.25 7.36 19.93
CA GLU A 179 21.54 6.20 20.50
C GLU A 179 20.03 6.48 20.58
N ILE A 180 19.22 5.46 20.31
CA ILE A 180 17.75 5.53 20.39
C ILE A 180 17.34 5.42 21.86
N ILE A 181 16.47 6.33 22.29
CA ILE A 181 15.91 6.28 23.64
C ILE A 181 14.52 5.62 23.55
N LEU A 182 14.41 4.44 24.15
CA LEU A 182 13.16 3.67 24.22
C LEU A 182 12.69 3.44 25.66
N SER A 183 13.57 3.58 26.66
CA SER A 183 13.19 3.44 28.07
C SER A 183 12.80 4.78 28.68
N LYS A 184 11.89 4.72 29.67
CA LYS A 184 11.48 5.91 30.42
C LYS A 184 12.63 6.50 31.23
N GLU A 185 13.47 5.64 31.79
CA GLU A 185 14.64 6.06 32.58
C GLU A 185 15.63 6.85 31.74
N ASP A 186 16.01 6.33 30.58
CA ASP A 186 16.94 7.01 29.66
C ASP A 186 16.35 8.32 29.14
N PHE A 187 15.03 8.33 28.87
CA PHE A 187 14.35 9.53 28.43
C PHE A 187 14.41 10.65 29.51
N LEU A 188 14.11 10.29 30.75
CA LEU A 188 14.17 11.23 31.86
C LEU A 188 15.60 11.73 32.07
N ASN A 189 16.60 10.84 32.03
CA ASN A 189 18.00 11.20 32.17
C ASN A 189 18.48 12.16 31.05
N ALA A 190 18.02 11.96 29.82
CA ALA A 190 18.45 12.75 28.67
C ALA A 190 17.69 14.08 28.50
N TYR A 191 16.43 14.14 28.97
CA TYR A 191 15.51 15.23 28.61
C TYR A 191 14.82 15.93 29.81
N ASN A 192 15.09 15.52 31.07
CA ASN A 192 14.42 16.07 32.26
C ASN A 192 14.40 17.60 32.30
N ASP A 193 15.54 18.24 31.97
CA ASP A 193 15.70 19.70 32.04
C ASP A 193 15.28 20.44 30.76
N LYS A 194 14.80 19.72 29.74
CA LYS A 194 14.49 20.31 28.41
C LYS A 194 13.02 20.74 28.27
N PHE A 195 12.15 20.34 29.17
CA PHE A 195 10.72 20.60 29.09
C PHE A 195 10.26 21.59 30.17
N HIS A 196 10.45 22.89 29.93
CA HIS A 196 10.21 23.95 30.92
C HIS A 196 8.77 24.05 31.47
N ASN A 197 7.77 23.55 30.74
CA ASN A 197 6.33 23.71 31.14
C ASN A 197 5.55 22.40 31.06
N ARG A 198 6.17 21.25 30.95
CA ARG A 198 5.50 19.96 30.86
C ARG A 198 6.21 18.93 31.74
N ARG A 199 5.44 17.98 32.28
CA ARG A 199 6.01 16.88 33.05
C ARG A 199 6.79 15.95 32.11
N PRO A 200 8.08 15.67 32.37
CA PRO A 200 8.90 14.81 31.51
C PRO A 200 8.29 13.42 31.27
N GLU A 201 7.63 12.85 32.29
CA GLU A 201 6.94 11.56 32.19
C GLU A 201 5.83 11.60 31.14
N SER A 202 4.99 12.65 31.14
CA SER A 202 3.93 12.81 30.16
C SER A 202 4.49 13.02 28.74
N MET A 203 5.67 13.61 28.64
CA MET A 203 6.36 13.76 27.36
C MET A 203 6.92 12.42 26.86
N TYR A 204 7.45 11.57 27.76
CA TYR A 204 7.83 10.22 27.40
C TYR A 204 6.63 9.43 26.87
N ASP A 205 5.51 9.42 27.58
CA ASP A 205 4.31 8.69 27.18
C ASP A 205 3.78 9.15 25.81
N MET A 206 3.94 10.45 25.50
CA MET A 206 3.51 11.04 24.23
C MET A 206 4.48 10.74 23.07
N LEU A 207 5.79 10.79 23.30
CA LEU A 207 6.80 10.75 22.24
C LEU A 207 7.37 9.36 22.01
N VAL A 208 7.58 8.60 23.06
CA VAL A 208 8.16 7.25 23.01
C VAL A 208 7.07 6.22 23.26
N GLY A 209 6.50 6.23 24.44
CA GLY A 209 5.41 5.40 24.88
C GLY A 209 5.31 4.01 24.23
N GLU A 210 4.11 3.48 24.20
CA GLU A 210 3.85 2.20 23.52
C GLU A 210 3.87 2.36 21.99
N ASN A 211 3.31 3.45 21.46
CA ASN A 211 3.10 3.63 20.03
C ASN A 211 4.39 3.60 19.19
N LEU A 212 5.46 4.25 19.64
CA LEU A 212 6.72 4.27 18.90
C LEU A 212 7.37 2.87 18.87
N LYS A 213 7.42 2.20 20.01
CA LYS A 213 7.97 0.85 20.12
C LYS A 213 7.21 -0.13 19.23
N GLU A 214 5.89 -0.09 19.25
CA GLU A 214 5.03 -0.92 18.40
C GLU A 214 5.24 -0.66 16.91
N GLN A 215 5.37 0.61 16.52
CA GLN A 215 5.68 1.00 15.15
C GLN A 215 7.06 0.48 14.72
N ILE A 216 8.07 0.57 15.57
CA ILE A 216 9.40 0.01 15.30
C ILE A 216 9.29 -1.51 15.10
N VAL A 217 8.62 -2.22 16.01
CA VAL A 217 8.43 -3.69 15.91
C VAL A 217 7.73 -4.05 14.61
N SER A 218 6.60 -3.41 14.31
CA SER A 218 5.85 -3.70 13.09
C SER A 218 6.67 -3.45 11.83
N ASN A 219 7.33 -2.28 11.73
CA ASN A 219 8.13 -1.94 10.57
C ASN A 219 9.37 -2.85 10.39
N MET A 220 10.02 -3.24 11.49
CA MET A 220 11.14 -4.18 11.43
C MET A 220 10.69 -5.59 11.00
N ILE A 221 9.54 -6.07 11.47
CA ILE A 221 9.00 -7.37 11.02
C ILE A 221 8.58 -7.28 9.54
N MET A 222 8.01 -6.18 9.10
CA MET A 222 7.71 -5.93 7.68
C MET A 222 8.99 -5.95 6.82
N LEU A 223 10.08 -5.31 7.27
CA LEU A 223 11.38 -5.35 6.60
C LEU A 223 11.95 -6.77 6.55
N ASN A 224 11.88 -7.49 7.67
CA ASN A 224 12.32 -8.88 7.73
C ASN A 224 11.46 -9.79 6.82
N THR A 225 10.16 -9.53 6.71
CA THR A 225 9.27 -10.23 5.79
C THR A 225 9.67 -9.97 4.33
N GLU A 226 9.99 -8.73 3.99
CA GLU A 226 10.50 -8.38 2.66
C GLU A 226 11.82 -9.11 2.35
N ASN A 227 12.76 -9.08 3.28
CA ASN A 227 14.04 -9.78 3.13
C ASN A 227 13.86 -11.31 3.04
N TYR A 228 12.91 -11.86 3.78
CA TYR A 228 12.54 -13.28 3.71
C TYR A 228 11.99 -13.65 2.32
N ILE A 229 11.11 -12.82 1.76
CA ILE A 229 10.59 -12.99 0.39
C ILE A 229 11.73 -12.94 -0.64
N LYS A 230 12.67 -11.97 -0.52
CA LYS A 230 13.86 -11.87 -1.38
C LYS A 230 14.69 -13.15 -1.34
N MET A 231 14.97 -13.65 -0.15
CA MET A 231 15.72 -14.89 0.06
C MET A 231 15.02 -16.11 -0.56
N ILE A 232 13.69 -16.24 -0.38
CA ILE A 232 12.93 -17.33 -0.99
C ILE A 232 13.00 -17.21 -2.52
N LYS A 233 12.80 -16.01 -3.08
CA LYS A 233 12.82 -15.79 -4.52
C LYS A 233 14.17 -16.20 -5.15
N GLU A 234 15.27 -15.82 -4.52
CA GLU A 234 16.61 -16.20 -4.96
C GLU A 234 16.78 -17.73 -4.94
N LYS A 235 16.35 -18.39 -3.87
CA LYS A 235 16.45 -19.85 -3.75
C LYS A 235 15.47 -20.60 -4.64
N SER A 236 14.31 -20.05 -4.95
CA SER A 236 13.28 -20.70 -5.77
C SER A 236 13.71 -20.93 -7.20
N SER A 237 14.69 -20.19 -7.71
CA SER A 237 15.27 -20.41 -9.03
C SER A 237 16.05 -21.74 -9.17
N PHE A 238 16.39 -22.37 -8.05
CA PHE A 238 17.19 -23.60 -8.00
C PHE A 238 16.40 -24.85 -7.57
N VAL A 239 15.12 -24.72 -7.24
CA VAL A 239 14.28 -25.82 -6.75
C VAL A 239 12.94 -25.85 -7.47
N ASN A 240 12.39 -27.06 -7.64
CA ASN A 240 11.03 -27.21 -8.13
C ASN A 240 10.03 -26.76 -7.07
N ILE A 241 9.18 -25.82 -7.44
CA ILE A 241 8.14 -25.30 -6.56
C ILE A 241 7.02 -26.32 -6.45
N HIS A 242 6.52 -26.55 -5.25
CA HIS A 242 5.39 -27.45 -5.04
C HIS A 242 4.12 -26.88 -5.66
N SER A 243 3.36 -27.72 -6.40
CA SER A 243 2.15 -27.31 -7.15
C SER A 243 1.11 -26.58 -6.29
N ASN A 244 0.99 -26.94 -5.01
CA ASN A 244 0.08 -26.27 -4.08
C ASN A 244 0.52 -24.83 -3.77
N ILE A 245 1.82 -24.53 -3.73
CA ILE A 245 2.35 -23.17 -3.55
C ILE A 245 2.08 -22.34 -4.82
N GLU A 246 2.27 -22.92 -6.01
CA GLU A 246 1.94 -22.24 -7.27
C GLU A 246 0.45 -21.94 -7.37
N LYS A 247 -0.40 -22.88 -6.96
CA LYS A 247 -1.86 -22.69 -6.88
C LYS A 247 -2.20 -21.57 -5.93
N LEU A 248 -1.62 -21.57 -4.71
CA LEU A 248 -1.84 -20.50 -3.73
C LEU A 248 -1.45 -19.13 -4.30
N GLY A 249 -0.32 -19.02 -5.00
CA GLY A 249 0.09 -17.79 -5.68
C GLY A 249 -0.93 -17.30 -6.72
N SER A 250 -1.53 -18.24 -7.48
CA SER A 250 -2.58 -17.92 -8.45
C SER A 250 -3.89 -17.51 -7.78
N ASP A 251 -4.24 -18.14 -6.65
CA ASP A 251 -5.41 -17.78 -5.85
C ASP A 251 -5.25 -16.39 -5.20
N VAL A 252 -4.03 -16.04 -4.76
CA VAL A 252 -3.70 -14.68 -4.28
C VAL A 252 -3.87 -13.64 -5.39
N GLU A 253 -3.33 -13.91 -6.59
CA GLU A 253 -3.45 -13.02 -7.76
C GLU A 253 -4.92 -12.78 -8.10
N LYS A 254 -5.70 -13.86 -8.17
CA LYS A 254 -7.13 -13.81 -8.45
C LYS A 254 -7.89 -13.00 -7.39
N THR A 255 -7.64 -13.28 -6.11
CA THR A 255 -8.28 -12.60 -4.99
C THR A 255 -8.03 -11.09 -5.00
N ILE A 256 -6.76 -10.70 -5.18
CA ILE A 256 -6.41 -9.28 -5.25
C ILE A 256 -7.08 -8.63 -6.47
N SER A 257 -7.07 -9.29 -7.62
CA SER A 257 -7.68 -8.78 -8.86
C SER A 257 -9.20 -8.63 -8.73
N GLU A 258 -9.89 -9.62 -8.15
CA GLU A 258 -11.35 -9.60 -7.95
C GLU A 258 -11.77 -8.49 -6.98
N GLU A 259 -11.11 -8.40 -5.84
CA GLU A 259 -11.38 -7.35 -4.86
C GLU A 259 -11.12 -5.96 -5.44
N MET A 260 -10.04 -5.80 -6.18
CA MET A 260 -9.78 -4.55 -6.89
C MET A 260 -10.84 -4.20 -7.91
N THR A 261 -11.33 -5.18 -8.65
CA THR A 261 -12.40 -4.96 -9.63
C THR A 261 -13.70 -4.54 -8.93
N LYS A 262 -14.06 -5.18 -7.82
CA LYS A 262 -15.22 -4.78 -7.01
C LYS A 262 -15.10 -3.33 -6.55
N TYR A 263 -13.95 -2.93 -6.03
CA TYR A 263 -13.75 -1.57 -5.50
C TYR A 263 -13.58 -0.53 -6.60
N SER A 264 -12.91 -0.85 -7.70
CA SER A 264 -12.86 0.05 -8.86
C SER A 264 -14.27 0.30 -9.41
N THR A 265 -15.11 -0.72 -9.43
CA THR A 265 -16.52 -0.60 -9.85
C THR A 265 -17.34 0.19 -8.83
N PHE A 266 -17.09 0.00 -7.52
CA PHE A 266 -17.78 0.72 -6.45
C PHE A 266 -17.37 2.20 -6.42
N TYR A 267 -16.07 2.51 -6.49
CA TYR A 267 -15.60 3.89 -6.57
C TYR A 267 -15.95 4.55 -7.91
N ALA A 268 -15.93 3.79 -9.01
CA ALA A 268 -16.46 4.25 -10.28
C ALA A 268 -17.97 4.57 -10.19
N ASN A 269 -18.73 3.78 -9.47
CA ASN A 269 -20.15 4.02 -9.23
C ASN A 269 -20.40 5.15 -8.21
N ALA A 270 -19.63 5.20 -7.11
CA ALA A 270 -19.76 6.23 -6.07
C ALA A 270 -19.32 7.61 -6.56
N ASN A 271 -18.29 7.68 -7.42
CA ASN A 271 -17.80 8.92 -8.03
C ASN A 271 -18.23 9.07 -9.50
N ASN A 272 -19.08 8.17 -10.03
CA ASN A 272 -19.45 8.11 -11.43
C ASN A 272 -18.23 7.99 -12.38
N PHE A 273 -17.12 7.37 -11.94
CA PHE A 273 -15.89 7.29 -12.72
C PHE A 273 -15.79 5.93 -13.42
N LYS A 274 -15.83 5.91 -14.74
CA LYS A 274 -15.62 4.69 -15.54
C LYS A 274 -14.22 4.72 -16.15
N ILE A 275 -13.42 3.70 -15.85
CA ILE A 275 -12.10 3.47 -16.47
C ILE A 275 -12.31 3.14 -17.94
N GLY A 276 -11.46 3.65 -18.83
CA GLY A 276 -11.52 3.43 -20.27
C GLY A 276 -10.76 4.51 -21.01
N LYS A 277 -10.86 4.54 -22.34
CA LYS A 277 -10.21 5.58 -23.14
C LYS A 277 -10.54 6.98 -22.64
N LEU A 278 -9.55 7.85 -22.73
CA LEU A 278 -9.73 9.26 -22.40
C LEU A 278 -10.68 9.92 -23.41
N ILE A 279 -11.59 10.71 -22.88
CA ILE A 279 -12.59 11.43 -23.68
C ILE A 279 -12.34 12.92 -23.49
N ARG A 280 -11.77 13.56 -24.50
CA ARG A 280 -11.35 14.97 -24.43
C ARG A 280 -12.53 15.91 -24.18
N GLU A 281 -13.72 15.58 -24.71
CA GLU A 281 -14.96 16.35 -24.52
C GLU A 281 -15.45 16.34 -23.06
N ALA A 282 -15.00 15.36 -22.27
CA ALA A 282 -15.29 15.29 -20.85
C ALA A 282 -14.26 16.02 -19.98
N PHE A 283 -13.18 16.53 -20.52
CA PHE A 283 -12.15 17.19 -19.73
C PHE A 283 -12.71 18.38 -18.93
N PRO A 284 -12.33 18.51 -17.65
CA PRO A 284 -12.62 19.72 -16.88
C PRO A 284 -11.97 20.95 -17.54
N PRO A 285 -12.50 22.15 -17.32
CA PRO A 285 -11.95 23.36 -17.94
C PRO A 285 -10.45 23.56 -17.68
N CYS A 286 -9.96 23.25 -16.48
CA CYS A 286 -8.53 23.35 -16.15
C CYS A 286 -7.67 22.41 -17.01
N ILE A 287 -8.12 21.18 -17.23
CA ILE A 287 -7.42 20.20 -18.08
C ILE A 287 -7.53 20.54 -19.54
N TYR A 288 -8.72 20.91 -19.99
CA TYR A 288 -8.95 21.37 -21.36
C TYR A 288 -8.04 22.55 -21.74
N ASN A 289 -7.96 23.55 -20.85
CA ASN A 289 -7.10 24.72 -21.06
C ASN A 289 -5.61 24.32 -21.07
N THR A 290 -5.19 23.33 -20.25
CA THR A 290 -3.82 22.83 -20.23
C THR A 290 -3.45 22.12 -21.54
N VAL A 291 -4.34 21.27 -22.05
CA VAL A 291 -4.11 20.51 -23.30
C VAL A 291 -4.02 21.45 -24.50
N ASN A 292 -4.77 22.55 -24.50
CA ASN A 292 -4.73 23.55 -25.58
C ASN A 292 -3.52 24.50 -25.50
N GLY A 293 -2.66 24.32 -24.50
CA GLY A 293 -1.43 25.09 -24.35
C GLY A 293 -1.52 26.19 -23.30
N VAL A 294 -0.44 26.38 -22.61
CA VAL A 294 -0.26 27.40 -21.56
C VAL A 294 0.78 28.41 -22.03
N SER A 295 0.43 29.68 -22.04
CA SER A 295 1.38 30.75 -22.33
C SER A 295 2.10 31.18 -21.06
N SER A 296 3.40 31.27 -21.11
CA SER A 296 4.36 31.70 -20.07
C SER A 296 3.94 31.56 -18.58
N GLY A 297 4.85 31.34 -17.66
CA GLY A 297 4.57 31.23 -16.22
C GLY A 297 3.64 30.08 -15.84
N GLY A 298 4.20 29.01 -15.25
CA GLY A 298 3.42 27.86 -14.81
C GLY A 298 3.23 26.74 -15.83
N ARG A 299 3.90 26.76 -16.99
CA ARG A 299 3.85 25.65 -17.99
C ARG A 299 4.29 24.33 -17.36
N ASN A 300 5.39 24.32 -16.59
CA ASN A 300 5.88 23.13 -15.89
C ASN A 300 4.83 22.56 -14.96
N ASP A 301 4.29 23.40 -14.06
CA ASP A 301 3.27 22.95 -13.11
C ASP A 301 2.02 22.44 -13.83
N ALA A 302 1.64 23.08 -14.92
CA ALA A 302 0.48 22.69 -15.73
C ALA A 302 0.70 21.33 -16.44
N ILE A 303 1.84 21.13 -17.06
CA ILE A 303 2.13 19.90 -17.83
C ILE A 303 2.61 18.78 -16.90
N VAL A 304 3.67 19.05 -16.10
CA VAL A 304 4.36 18.01 -15.33
C VAL A 304 3.56 17.58 -14.09
N LEU A 305 2.91 18.52 -13.40
CA LEU A 305 2.20 18.20 -12.16
C LEU A 305 0.70 17.98 -12.40
N LEU A 306 0.02 18.92 -13.05
CA LEU A 306 -1.43 18.84 -13.23
C LEU A 306 -1.82 17.82 -14.30
N LEU A 307 -1.31 17.97 -15.53
CA LEU A 307 -1.76 17.17 -16.66
C LEU A 307 -1.27 15.72 -16.54
N THR A 308 0.02 15.49 -16.23
CA THR A 308 0.61 14.16 -16.13
C THR A 308 -0.12 13.31 -15.08
N SER A 309 -0.35 13.86 -13.88
CA SER A 309 -1.08 13.15 -12.84
C SER A 309 -2.55 12.96 -13.20
N PHE A 310 -3.22 13.94 -13.81
CA PHE A 310 -4.61 13.80 -14.22
C PHE A 310 -4.80 12.74 -15.29
N VAL A 311 -4.03 12.80 -16.39
CA VAL A 311 -4.18 11.90 -17.55
C VAL A 311 -3.93 10.47 -17.17
N SER A 312 -2.85 10.21 -16.42
CA SER A 312 -2.50 8.87 -15.96
C SER A 312 -3.57 8.29 -15.02
N TYR A 313 -4.06 9.06 -14.06
CA TYR A 313 -5.13 8.62 -13.17
C TYR A 313 -6.49 8.48 -13.88
N ALA A 314 -6.80 9.37 -14.81
CA ALA A 314 -8.04 9.28 -15.58
C ALA A 314 -8.08 8.05 -16.50
N ARG A 315 -6.90 7.59 -16.96
CA ARG A 315 -6.79 6.44 -17.87
C ARG A 315 -6.58 5.12 -17.14
N LEU A 316 -5.76 5.09 -16.10
CA LEU A 316 -5.35 3.86 -15.41
C LEU A 316 -6.02 3.66 -14.05
N TYR A 317 -6.49 4.70 -13.43
CA TYR A 317 -7.11 4.77 -12.10
C TYR A 317 -6.71 3.64 -11.12
N PRO A 318 -5.78 3.89 -10.21
CA PRO A 318 -5.25 2.86 -9.32
C PRO A 318 -6.24 2.40 -8.24
N GLY A 319 -7.46 2.93 -8.21
CA GLY A 319 -8.50 2.58 -7.23
C GLY A 319 -8.11 3.00 -5.82
N ILE A 320 -8.35 2.09 -4.90
CA ILE A 320 -8.11 2.26 -3.46
C ILE A 320 -6.65 2.47 -3.07
N PHE A 321 -5.72 2.03 -3.90
CA PHE A 321 -4.29 2.15 -3.64
C PHE A 321 -3.72 3.53 -4.00
N ALA A 322 -4.55 4.40 -4.57
CA ALA A 322 -4.16 5.78 -4.90
C ALA A 322 -3.67 6.60 -3.70
N SER A 323 -4.17 6.31 -2.51
CA SER A 323 -3.83 7.01 -1.27
C SER A 323 -2.57 6.48 -0.57
N GLU A 324 -2.07 5.31 -0.96
CA GLU A 324 -1.02 4.60 -0.22
C GLU A 324 0.40 4.94 -0.68
N GLY A 325 0.55 5.77 -1.70
CA GLY A 325 1.85 6.32 -2.12
C GLY A 325 2.85 5.31 -2.68
N GLY A 326 2.47 4.04 -2.85
CA GLY A 326 3.34 2.97 -3.33
C GLY A 326 2.97 2.38 -4.69
N VAL A 327 1.83 2.78 -5.27
CA VAL A 327 1.39 2.27 -6.58
C VAL A 327 2.09 3.02 -7.69
N LYS A 328 2.56 2.28 -8.68
CA LYS A 328 3.20 2.79 -9.88
C LYS A 328 2.31 2.59 -11.10
N VAL A 329 2.56 3.33 -12.15
CA VAL A 329 1.89 3.15 -13.44
C VAL A 329 2.08 1.72 -13.97
N SER A 330 3.27 1.17 -13.85
CA SER A 330 3.63 -0.19 -14.25
C SER A 330 2.88 -1.29 -13.49
N ASP A 331 2.38 -1.04 -12.30
CA ASP A 331 1.55 -2.00 -11.57
C ASP A 331 0.22 -2.28 -12.29
N ILE A 332 -0.24 -1.34 -13.11
CA ILE A 332 -1.49 -1.41 -13.87
C ILE A 332 -1.24 -1.65 -15.35
N ASP A 333 -0.34 -0.87 -15.95
CA ASP A 333 0.07 -0.99 -17.36
C ASP A 333 1.38 -1.77 -17.44
N LYS A 334 1.30 -3.10 -17.23
CA LYS A 334 2.45 -4.02 -17.05
C LYS A 334 3.40 -4.08 -18.24
N ASN A 335 2.94 -3.69 -19.43
CA ASN A 335 3.69 -3.70 -20.68
C ASN A 335 3.82 -2.33 -21.33
N LEU A 336 3.49 -1.27 -20.60
CA LEU A 336 3.59 0.13 -20.98
C LEU A 336 2.81 0.56 -22.23
N VAL A 337 1.97 -0.31 -22.77
CA VAL A 337 1.24 -0.05 -24.02
C VAL A 337 0.33 1.17 -23.90
N ILE A 338 -0.36 1.32 -22.78
CA ILE A 338 -1.24 2.49 -22.56
C ILE A 338 -0.41 3.74 -22.29
N THR A 339 0.66 3.60 -21.53
CA THR A 339 1.56 4.70 -21.17
C THR A 339 2.20 5.30 -22.41
N GLU A 340 2.77 4.45 -23.28
CA GLU A 340 3.49 4.90 -24.49
C GLU A 340 2.56 5.37 -25.61
N ASN A 341 1.39 4.74 -25.79
CA ASN A 341 0.54 5.02 -26.94
C ASN A 341 -0.62 5.98 -26.65
N GLU A 342 -0.98 6.20 -25.36
CA GLU A 342 -2.12 7.06 -25.02
C GLU A 342 -1.74 8.20 -24.05
N ILE A 343 -0.99 7.89 -22.98
CA ILE A 343 -0.72 8.86 -21.90
C ILE A 343 0.37 9.85 -22.32
N LEU A 344 1.55 9.37 -22.67
CA LEU A 344 2.68 10.22 -23.04
C LEU A 344 2.42 11.05 -24.30
N PRO A 345 1.81 10.51 -25.38
CA PRO A 345 1.49 11.32 -26.55
C PRO A 345 0.58 12.51 -26.26
N LEU A 346 -0.43 12.34 -25.41
CA LEU A 346 -1.31 13.43 -25.01
C LEU A 346 -0.60 14.52 -24.18
N ILE A 347 0.29 14.09 -23.28
CA ILE A 347 1.08 15.02 -22.46
C ILE A 347 2.05 15.80 -23.33
N TYR A 348 2.72 15.14 -24.28
CA TYR A 348 3.69 15.77 -25.18
C TYR A 348 3.01 16.72 -26.16
N GLU A 349 1.85 16.34 -26.72
CA GLU A 349 1.02 17.23 -27.52
C GLU A 349 0.69 18.53 -26.75
N ALA A 350 0.28 18.41 -25.49
CA ALA A 350 -0.01 19.58 -24.66
C ALA A 350 1.23 20.42 -24.36
N ALA A 351 2.39 19.80 -24.19
CA ALA A 351 3.66 20.49 -23.99
C ALA A 351 4.09 21.28 -25.24
N ASP A 352 3.88 20.70 -26.42
CA ASP A 352 4.16 21.35 -27.71
C ASP A 352 3.20 22.51 -27.99
N ASN A 353 1.95 22.43 -27.52
CA ASN A 353 0.95 23.49 -27.62
C ASN A 353 1.24 24.71 -26.70
N CYS A 354 2.18 24.60 -25.78
CA CYS A 354 2.58 25.72 -24.92
C CYS A 354 3.30 26.83 -25.72
N THR A 355 3.29 28.05 -25.19
CA THR A 355 3.96 29.18 -25.82
C THR A 355 4.97 29.82 -24.86
N PRO A 356 6.30 29.67 -25.13
CA PRO A 356 6.90 28.76 -26.11
C PRO A 356 6.66 27.28 -25.79
N PRO A 357 6.88 26.34 -26.74
CA PRO A 357 6.81 24.92 -26.47
C PRO A 357 7.69 24.51 -25.30
N LEU A 358 7.17 23.63 -24.42
CA LEU A 358 7.81 23.37 -23.13
C LEU A 358 9.22 22.78 -23.27
N PHE A 359 9.39 21.89 -24.23
CA PHE A 359 10.66 21.14 -24.36
C PHE A 359 11.72 21.90 -25.17
N GLU A 360 11.39 23.02 -25.81
CA GLU A 360 12.38 23.85 -26.51
C GLU A 360 13.33 24.55 -25.54
N ASP A 361 12.80 25.09 -24.44
CA ASP A 361 13.59 25.77 -23.42
C ASP A 361 13.86 24.94 -22.17
N GLN A 362 13.08 23.86 -21.95
CA GLN A 362 13.13 23.03 -20.76
C GLN A 362 13.07 21.52 -21.11
N PRO A 363 14.07 21.00 -21.85
CA PRO A 363 14.07 19.57 -22.27
C PRO A 363 14.08 18.59 -21.12
N GLN A 364 14.59 18.96 -19.92
CA GLN A 364 14.60 18.16 -18.71
C GLN A 364 13.19 17.83 -18.20
N GLU A 365 12.16 18.55 -18.63
CA GLU A 365 10.79 18.28 -18.20
C GLU A 365 10.24 16.95 -18.74
N LYS A 366 10.84 16.37 -19.78
CA LYS A 366 10.56 14.97 -20.17
C LYS A 366 10.91 14.00 -19.07
N ILE A 367 12.09 14.16 -18.46
CA ILE A 367 12.53 13.33 -17.32
C ILE A 367 11.58 13.52 -16.12
N ASN A 368 11.18 14.77 -15.87
CA ASN A 368 10.26 15.07 -14.78
C ASN A 368 8.88 14.41 -14.99
N ILE A 369 8.35 14.38 -16.21
CA ILE A 369 7.09 13.69 -16.56
C ILE A 369 7.22 12.19 -16.23
N ILE A 370 8.27 11.53 -16.72
CA ILE A 370 8.53 10.11 -16.48
C ILE A 370 8.69 9.82 -14.98
N SER A 371 9.42 10.68 -14.26
CA SER A 371 9.56 10.62 -12.82
C SER A 371 8.22 10.70 -12.08
N LYS A 372 7.29 11.57 -12.51
CA LYS A 372 5.95 11.70 -11.91
C LYS A 372 5.02 10.51 -12.19
N LEU A 373 5.33 9.71 -13.18
CA LEU A 373 4.67 8.44 -13.45
C LEU A 373 5.24 7.26 -12.63
N GLY A 374 6.37 7.48 -11.94
CA GLY A 374 6.98 6.47 -11.05
C GLY A 374 8.10 5.65 -11.70
N PHE A 375 8.63 6.08 -12.86
CA PHE A 375 9.68 5.34 -13.60
C PHE A 375 11.11 5.84 -13.33
N GLY A 376 11.36 6.55 -12.22
CA GLY A 376 12.69 7.08 -11.94
C GLY A 376 13.03 8.34 -12.74
N MET A 377 14.30 8.75 -12.70
CA MET A 377 14.81 9.95 -13.38
C MET A 377 15.37 9.59 -14.76
N HIS A 378 14.48 9.16 -15.66
CA HIS A 378 14.79 8.76 -17.04
C HIS A 378 13.96 9.56 -18.02
N ASP A 379 14.36 9.57 -19.28
CA ASP A 379 13.66 10.27 -20.37
C ASP A 379 12.60 9.38 -21.07
N ILE A 380 12.63 8.07 -20.80
CA ILE A 380 11.65 7.08 -21.28
C ILE A 380 11.16 6.24 -20.10
N PRO A 381 9.92 5.71 -20.15
CA PRO A 381 9.44 4.75 -19.17
C PRO A 381 10.19 3.42 -19.32
N ASP A 382 10.77 2.92 -18.23
CA ASP A 382 11.46 1.63 -18.19
C ASP A 382 11.04 0.83 -16.96
N LEU A 383 10.58 -0.40 -17.18
CA LEU A 383 10.16 -1.32 -16.11
C LEU A 383 11.32 -1.73 -15.21
N ASN A 384 12.55 -1.74 -15.74
CA ASN A 384 13.74 -2.15 -14.98
C ASN A 384 14.26 -1.06 -14.04
N HIS A 385 13.82 0.17 -14.23
CA HIS A 385 14.22 1.35 -13.43
C HIS A 385 13.11 1.82 -12.49
N GLU A 386 12.17 0.96 -12.18
CA GLU A 386 11.16 1.21 -11.16
C GLU A 386 11.82 1.34 -9.80
N GLY A 387 11.82 2.49 -9.19
CA GLY A 387 12.35 2.40 -7.87
C GLY A 387 12.14 3.60 -6.97
N GLU A 388 12.65 4.73 -7.33
CA GLU A 388 12.81 5.83 -6.37
C GLU A 388 11.75 6.93 -6.49
N THR A 389 10.98 6.95 -7.60
CA THR A 389 9.97 7.99 -7.79
C THR A 389 8.56 7.45 -7.60
N LYS A 390 7.66 8.32 -7.18
CA LYS A 390 6.26 7.96 -6.90
C LYS A 390 5.36 8.43 -8.02
N TRP A 391 4.33 7.64 -8.33
CA TRP A 391 3.24 8.12 -9.18
C TRP A 391 2.48 9.23 -8.45
N TYR A 392 2.50 10.43 -9.02
CA TYR A 392 1.93 11.62 -8.38
C TYR A 392 0.41 11.62 -8.47
N THR A 393 -0.21 11.85 -7.32
CA THR A 393 -1.67 12.00 -7.23
C THR A 393 -2.12 13.30 -7.87
N PRO A 394 -3.30 13.33 -8.53
CA PRO A 394 -3.84 14.53 -9.17
C PRO A 394 -4.02 15.69 -8.19
N MET A 395 -3.69 16.88 -8.66
CA MET A 395 -3.85 18.11 -7.89
C MET A 395 -5.33 18.35 -7.53
N SER A 396 -5.58 18.77 -6.28
CA SER A 396 -6.92 19.22 -5.87
C SER A 396 -7.30 20.54 -6.55
N CYS A 397 -8.61 20.79 -6.65
CA CYS A 397 -9.11 22.06 -7.18
C CYS A 397 -8.60 23.28 -6.39
N GLU A 398 -8.36 23.13 -5.09
CA GLU A 398 -7.78 24.17 -4.24
C GLU A 398 -6.34 24.48 -4.66
N LYS A 399 -5.49 23.46 -4.82
CA LYS A 399 -4.11 23.64 -5.30
C LYS A 399 -4.05 24.25 -6.70
N ILE A 400 -4.96 23.85 -7.60
CA ILE A 400 -5.04 24.44 -8.94
C ILE A 400 -5.38 25.91 -8.87
N LYS A 401 -6.36 26.31 -8.03
CA LYS A 401 -6.72 27.73 -7.84
C LYS A 401 -5.57 28.54 -7.23
N MET A 402 -4.75 27.91 -6.40
CA MET A 402 -3.61 28.58 -5.74
C MET A 402 -2.42 28.76 -6.70
N HIS A 403 -2.04 27.71 -7.44
CA HIS A 403 -0.80 27.69 -8.22
C HIS A 403 -1.02 27.99 -9.72
N LEU A 404 -2.20 27.65 -10.24
CA LEU A 404 -2.55 27.77 -11.65
C LEU A 404 -3.92 28.43 -11.85
N PRO A 405 -4.17 29.61 -11.22
CA PRO A 405 -5.50 30.26 -11.22
C PRO A 405 -5.98 30.55 -12.64
N GLN A 406 -5.08 30.85 -13.59
CA GLN A 406 -5.38 31.13 -14.99
C GLN A 406 -6.04 29.95 -15.72
N LEU A 407 -5.80 28.71 -15.28
CA LEU A 407 -6.39 27.51 -15.86
C LEU A 407 -7.75 27.17 -15.27
N CYS A 408 -8.05 27.63 -14.05
CA CYS A 408 -9.27 27.29 -13.34
C CYS A 408 -10.45 28.19 -13.78
N LYS A 409 -11.05 27.89 -14.94
CA LYS A 409 -12.30 28.49 -15.39
C LYS A 409 -13.49 27.60 -15.04
N ALA A 410 -13.84 27.56 -13.75
CA ALA A 410 -14.83 26.63 -13.23
C ALA A 410 -16.20 26.79 -13.92
N ASP A 411 -16.77 25.70 -14.42
CA ASP A 411 -18.11 25.59 -14.97
C ASP A 411 -19.14 25.05 -13.95
N LYS A 412 -20.36 24.77 -14.43
CA LYS A 412 -21.44 24.24 -13.58
C LYS A 412 -21.11 22.88 -12.95
N ASP A 413 -20.33 22.05 -13.64
CA ASP A 413 -19.95 20.71 -13.20
C ASP A 413 -18.81 20.76 -12.16
N CYS A 414 -18.11 21.89 -12.08
CA CYS A 414 -17.09 22.16 -11.07
C CYS A 414 -17.66 22.56 -9.69
N LYS A 415 -18.98 22.82 -9.59
CA LYS A 415 -19.63 23.15 -8.32
C LYS A 415 -19.66 21.92 -7.42
N LYS A 416 -19.25 22.08 -6.18
CA LYS A 416 -19.25 21.03 -5.14
C LYS A 416 -18.24 19.87 -5.38
N ILE A 417 -17.23 20.06 -6.21
CA ILE A 417 -16.14 19.11 -6.42
C ILE A 417 -14.80 19.68 -5.94
N ASN A 418 -13.96 18.79 -5.44
CA ASN A 418 -12.65 19.14 -4.88
C ASN A 418 -11.49 18.60 -5.74
N ASN A 419 -11.80 17.85 -6.83
CA ASN A 419 -10.78 17.22 -7.66
C ASN A 419 -11.21 17.19 -9.14
N PRO A 420 -10.32 17.48 -10.10
CA PRO A 420 -10.60 17.42 -11.53
C PRO A 420 -11.07 16.05 -12.03
N LEU A 421 -10.58 14.94 -11.43
CA LEU A 421 -11.03 13.61 -11.80
C LEU A 421 -12.53 13.40 -11.53
N SER A 422 -13.04 13.91 -10.41
CA SER A 422 -14.48 13.85 -10.12
C SER A 422 -15.30 14.63 -11.14
N CYS A 423 -14.82 15.81 -11.58
CA CYS A 423 -15.45 16.57 -12.66
C CYS A 423 -15.47 15.79 -13.98
N TYR A 424 -14.33 15.19 -14.34
CA TYR A 424 -14.21 14.36 -15.52
C TYR A 424 -15.19 13.18 -15.50
N GLY A 425 -15.27 12.47 -14.39
CA GLY A 425 -16.21 11.36 -14.23
C GLY A 425 -17.68 11.75 -14.41
N ILE A 426 -18.08 12.88 -13.81
CA ILE A 426 -19.45 13.42 -13.96
C ILE A 426 -19.74 13.75 -15.42
N LYS A 427 -18.83 14.46 -16.09
CA LYS A 427 -18.99 14.84 -17.51
C LYS A 427 -19.01 13.63 -18.43
N LYS A 428 -18.08 12.68 -18.26
CA LYS A 428 -18.01 11.45 -19.04
C LYS A 428 -19.31 10.65 -18.94
N ASN A 429 -19.84 10.44 -17.73
CA ASN A 429 -21.10 9.74 -17.53
C ASN A 429 -22.30 10.48 -18.11
N ARG A 430 -22.32 11.81 -18.06
CA ARG A 430 -23.36 12.57 -18.72
C ARG A 430 -23.33 12.37 -20.22
N LEU A 431 -22.17 12.43 -20.86
CA LEU A 431 -22.01 12.24 -22.30
C LEU A 431 -22.43 10.82 -22.74
N ILE A 432 -22.14 9.80 -21.92
CA ILE A 432 -22.59 8.42 -22.15
C ILE A 432 -24.12 8.34 -22.07
N ARG A 433 -24.74 8.92 -21.04
CA ARG A 433 -26.22 8.91 -20.88
C ARG A 433 -26.93 9.69 -22.00
N GLU A 434 -26.31 10.73 -22.52
CA GLU A 434 -26.84 11.50 -23.65
C GLU A 434 -26.61 10.83 -25.02
N GLY A 435 -25.99 9.61 -25.02
CA GLY A 435 -25.70 8.88 -26.27
C GLY A 435 -24.65 9.52 -27.16
N LYS A 436 -23.94 10.54 -26.65
CA LYS A 436 -22.90 11.24 -27.42
C LYS A 436 -21.62 10.41 -27.53
N ILE A 437 -21.45 9.46 -26.66
CA ILE A 437 -20.29 8.57 -26.59
C ILE A 437 -20.80 7.15 -26.33
N LYS A 438 -20.29 6.19 -27.09
CA LYS A 438 -20.60 4.77 -26.87
C LYS A 438 -19.89 4.30 -25.61
N GLU A 439 -20.60 3.56 -24.79
CA GLU A 439 -20.00 2.83 -23.67
C GLU A 439 -19.06 1.76 -24.26
N GLU A 440 -17.78 1.74 -23.87
CA GLU A 440 -16.88 0.68 -24.28
C GLU A 440 -17.36 -0.63 -23.63
N GLU A 441 -17.66 -1.63 -24.46
CA GLU A 441 -17.94 -2.99 -24.02
C GLU A 441 -16.71 -3.53 -23.27
N LYS A 442 -16.94 -4.09 -22.08
CA LYS A 442 -15.92 -4.85 -21.36
C LYS A 442 -15.49 -6.01 -22.27
N LYS A 443 -14.31 -5.94 -22.87
CA LYS A 443 -13.63 -7.15 -23.28
C LYS A 443 -13.17 -7.84 -22.00
N ASN A 444 -13.88 -8.95 -21.71
CA ASN A 444 -13.55 -9.90 -20.64
C ASN A 444 -12.13 -10.45 -20.81
#